data_92fda7b566405fdf437bcb120951eb94
#
_entry.id   92fda7b566405fdf437bcb120951eb94
#
_cell.length_a   1.000
_cell.length_b   1.000
_cell.length_c   1.000
_cell.angle_alpha   90.00
_cell.angle_beta   90.00
_cell.angle_gamma   90.00
#
_symmetry.space_group_name_H-M   'P 1'
#
loop_
_entity.id
_entity.type
_entity.pdbx_description
1 polymer ?
#
loop_
_entity_poly.entity_id
_entity_poly.type
_entity_poly.pdbx_seq_one_letter_code
_entity_poly.pdbx_strand_id
1 'polypeptide(L)'
;MSEIWAGMAEAFLLIWSLDADLIDITLRSLQVSLSALVIASALALPLGTWLAIRRFRHRRLVIATMNALMGLPPVLVGLIVYLLLSRTGPFGVLGLLFTPAAMIIAQVIIITPLIASITHQAMRELWSDYHDLLISLNTTHGQRIATLIWDGRRALMTAALAGFGRAIGEVGAIMIVGGNIDHVTRVLTTAIALETGKGDFALALGLGFVLIALSLCVNLAIHTLSRTEREGRW
;
A
#
# COMPACT_ATOMS: atom_id res chain seq x y z
N MET A 1 -4.28 -25.45 -20.58
CA MET A 1 -2.78 -25.52 -20.51
C MET A 1 -2.13 -24.67 -21.60
N SER A 2 -2.66 -24.64 -22.82
CA SER A 2 -2.15 -23.80 -23.92
C SER A 2 -2.17 -22.28 -23.61
N GLU A 3 -3.21 -21.78 -22.95
CA GLU A 3 -3.35 -20.35 -22.63
C GLU A 3 -2.33 -19.86 -21.59
N ILE A 4 -1.97 -20.69 -20.60
CA ILE A 4 -0.93 -20.33 -19.62
C ILE A 4 0.43 -20.18 -20.30
N TRP A 5 0.78 -21.11 -21.20
CA TRP A 5 2.03 -21.02 -21.96
C TRP A 5 2.02 -19.83 -22.93
N ALA A 6 0.88 -19.55 -23.57
CA ALA A 6 0.72 -18.38 -24.41
C ALA A 6 0.89 -17.08 -23.60
N GLY A 7 0.25 -16.95 -22.44
CA GLY A 7 0.41 -15.80 -21.57
C GLY A 7 1.84 -15.61 -21.05
N MET A 8 2.56 -16.70 -20.74
CA MET A 8 3.97 -16.62 -20.37
C MET A 8 4.85 -16.14 -21.54
N ALA A 9 4.61 -16.65 -22.74
CA ALA A 9 5.33 -16.24 -23.94
C ALA A 9 5.06 -14.75 -24.24
N GLU A 10 3.81 -14.31 -24.12
CA GLU A 10 3.40 -12.94 -24.34
C GLU A 10 3.99 -11.99 -23.29
N ALA A 11 3.99 -12.36 -22.00
CA ALA A 11 4.66 -11.61 -20.96
C ALA A 11 6.15 -11.42 -21.28
N PHE A 12 6.82 -12.49 -21.71
CA PHE A 12 8.23 -12.43 -22.07
C PHE A 12 8.48 -11.50 -23.28
N LEU A 13 7.62 -11.58 -24.30
CA LEU A 13 7.71 -10.72 -25.48
C LEU A 13 7.47 -9.24 -25.12
N LEU A 14 6.44 -8.94 -24.32
CA LEU A 14 6.12 -7.59 -23.85
C LEU A 14 7.28 -6.98 -23.04
N ILE A 15 7.87 -7.76 -22.13
CA ILE A 15 9.02 -7.31 -21.34
C ILE A 15 10.25 -7.08 -22.24
N TRP A 16 10.51 -8.01 -23.17
CA TRP A 16 11.68 -7.95 -24.04
C TRP A 16 11.60 -6.84 -25.10
N SER A 17 10.40 -6.60 -25.61
CA SER A 17 10.16 -5.53 -26.60
C SER A 17 10.17 -4.13 -25.99
N LEU A 18 10.20 -4.01 -24.65
CA LEU A 18 10.07 -2.72 -23.95
C LEU A 18 8.87 -1.94 -24.47
N ASP A 19 7.73 -2.62 -24.60
CA ASP A 19 6.50 -2.03 -25.12
C ASP A 19 6.15 -0.74 -24.37
N ALA A 20 5.90 0.34 -25.09
CA ALA A 20 5.70 1.66 -24.53
C ALA A 20 4.45 1.74 -23.63
N ASP A 21 3.38 1.03 -24.02
CA ASP A 21 2.13 1.00 -23.24
C ASP A 21 2.31 0.20 -21.96
N LEU A 22 3.06 -0.92 -22.02
CA LEU A 22 3.39 -1.70 -20.84
C LEU A 22 4.23 -0.88 -19.85
N ILE A 23 5.21 -0.12 -20.35
CA ILE A 23 6.05 0.74 -19.52
C ILE A 23 5.20 1.82 -18.85
N ASP A 24 4.33 2.50 -19.59
CA ASP A 24 3.46 3.56 -19.07
C ASP A 24 2.53 3.01 -17.97
N ILE A 25 1.83 1.89 -18.23
CA ILE A 25 0.95 1.22 -17.27
C ILE A 25 1.72 0.78 -16.01
N THR A 26 2.94 0.25 -16.19
CA THR A 26 3.79 -0.20 -15.08
C THR A 26 4.26 0.98 -14.22
N LEU A 27 4.74 2.06 -14.85
CA LEU A 27 5.17 3.27 -14.16
C LEU A 27 4.02 3.91 -13.38
N ARG A 28 2.82 3.97 -13.96
CA ARG A 28 1.62 4.47 -13.26
C ARG A 28 1.25 3.60 -12.09
N SER A 29 1.32 2.27 -12.24
CA SER A 29 1.06 1.33 -11.13
C SER A 29 2.01 1.58 -9.97
N LEU A 30 3.30 1.75 -10.25
CA LEU A 30 4.31 2.09 -9.25
C LEU A 30 4.08 3.48 -8.64
N GLN A 31 3.85 4.48 -9.48
CA GLN A 31 3.61 5.85 -9.03
C GLN A 31 2.44 5.92 -8.05
N VAL A 32 1.30 5.32 -8.40
CA VAL A 32 0.11 5.34 -7.55
C VAL A 32 0.34 4.57 -6.26
N SER A 33 0.86 3.33 -6.35
CA SER A 33 1.04 2.47 -5.18
C SER A 33 2.15 2.97 -4.25
N LEU A 34 3.27 3.46 -4.77
CA LEU A 34 4.35 3.99 -3.94
C LEU A 34 3.98 5.34 -3.32
N SER A 35 3.29 6.23 -4.06
CA SER A 35 2.80 7.48 -3.50
C SER A 35 1.82 7.24 -2.36
N ALA A 36 0.87 6.31 -2.55
CA ALA A 36 -0.07 5.92 -1.50
C ALA A 36 0.66 5.31 -0.29
N LEU A 37 1.66 4.45 -0.52
CA LEU A 37 2.47 3.85 0.54
C LEU A 37 3.21 4.90 1.36
N VAL A 38 3.86 5.86 0.72
CA VAL A 38 4.61 6.93 1.41
C VAL A 38 3.67 7.75 2.29
N ILE A 39 2.54 8.21 1.73
CA ILE A 39 1.55 9.01 2.48
C ILE A 39 0.96 8.19 3.63
N ALA A 40 0.51 6.96 3.35
CA ALA A 40 -0.08 6.10 4.37
C ALA A 40 0.92 5.74 5.47
N SER A 41 2.19 5.46 5.13
CA SER A 41 3.24 5.18 6.11
C SER A 41 3.56 6.40 6.97
N ALA A 42 3.64 7.60 6.38
CA ALA A 42 3.85 8.84 7.12
C ALA A 42 2.75 9.11 8.17
N LEU A 43 1.53 8.67 7.90
CA LEU A 43 0.39 8.78 8.83
C LEU A 43 0.34 7.59 9.81
N ALA A 44 0.47 6.38 9.29
CA ALA A 44 0.20 5.14 10.01
C ALA A 44 1.31 4.75 11.00
N LEU A 45 2.59 4.94 10.64
CA LEU A 45 3.71 4.55 11.50
C LEU A 45 3.76 5.37 12.80
N PRO A 46 3.66 6.71 12.78
CA PRO A 46 3.58 7.50 14.01
C PRO A 46 2.30 7.19 14.81
N LEU A 47 1.15 7.03 14.13
CA LEU A 47 -0.12 6.72 14.77
C LEU A 47 -0.08 5.38 15.50
N GLY A 48 0.39 4.32 14.84
CA GLY A 48 0.52 2.98 15.43
C GLY A 48 1.48 2.97 16.62
N THR A 49 2.63 3.64 16.50
CA THR A 49 3.61 3.79 17.58
C THR A 49 3.02 4.58 18.76
N TRP A 50 2.35 5.70 18.50
CA TRP A 50 1.70 6.49 19.52
C TRP A 50 0.62 5.70 20.28
N LEU A 51 -0.19 4.92 19.56
CA LEU A 51 -1.20 4.04 20.16
C LEU A 51 -0.58 2.91 20.99
N ALA A 52 0.63 2.47 20.69
CA ALA A 52 1.33 1.47 21.48
C ALA A 52 1.74 1.99 22.87
N ILE A 53 2.22 3.24 22.93
CA ILE A 53 2.78 3.86 24.14
C ILE A 53 1.69 4.50 25.01
N ARG A 54 0.76 5.23 24.40
CA ARG A 54 -0.22 6.06 25.14
C ARG A 54 -1.36 5.21 25.71
N ARG A 55 -1.70 5.50 26.98
CA ARG A 55 -2.92 4.99 27.65
C ARG A 55 -3.92 6.13 27.76
N PHE A 56 -5.13 5.97 27.15
CA PHE A 56 -6.24 6.91 27.23
C PHE A 56 -7.57 6.14 27.28
N ARG A 57 -8.65 6.82 27.73
CA ARG A 57 -9.95 6.20 28.03
C ARG A 57 -10.53 5.37 26.87
N HIS A 58 -10.42 5.85 25.65
CA HIS A 58 -11.02 5.22 24.47
C HIS A 58 -10.02 4.41 23.61
N ARG A 59 -8.81 4.13 24.14
CA ARG A 59 -7.74 3.42 23.40
C ARG A 59 -8.22 2.08 22.84
N ARG A 60 -8.97 1.29 23.62
CA ARG A 60 -9.49 -0.02 23.16
C ARG A 60 -10.43 0.12 21.99
N LEU A 61 -11.29 1.12 22.00
CA LEU A 61 -12.22 1.40 20.90
C LEU A 61 -11.46 1.80 19.63
N VAL A 62 -10.48 2.71 19.72
CA VAL A 62 -9.66 3.14 18.58
C VAL A 62 -8.93 1.96 17.96
N ILE A 63 -8.30 1.09 18.77
CA ILE A 63 -7.62 -0.11 18.28
C ILE A 63 -8.62 -1.07 17.62
N ALA A 64 -9.77 -1.31 18.25
CA ALA A 64 -10.80 -2.19 17.69
C ALA A 64 -11.33 -1.66 16.34
N THR A 65 -11.59 -0.34 16.26
CA THR A 65 -12.00 0.31 14.99
C THR A 65 -10.91 0.18 13.93
N MET A 66 -9.66 0.44 14.27
CA MET A 66 -8.53 0.32 13.33
C MET A 66 -8.39 -1.11 12.82
N ASN A 67 -8.52 -2.12 13.69
CA ASN A 67 -8.51 -3.53 13.29
C ASN A 67 -9.72 -3.90 12.40
N ALA A 68 -10.90 -3.39 12.72
CA ALA A 68 -12.09 -3.59 11.89
C ALA A 68 -11.94 -2.96 10.50
N LEU A 69 -11.31 -1.78 10.42
CA LEU A 69 -11.04 -1.09 9.16
C LEU A 69 -10.03 -1.82 8.26
N MET A 70 -9.20 -2.74 8.78
CA MET A 70 -8.37 -3.61 7.94
C MET A 70 -9.21 -4.51 7.02
N GLY A 71 -10.40 -4.89 7.46
CA GLY A 71 -11.36 -5.71 6.71
C GLY A 71 -12.31 -4.91 5.82
N LEU A 72 -12.14 -3.60 5.66
CA LEU A 72 -12.99 -2.79 4.79
C LEU A 72 -13.00 -3.33 3.36
N PRO A 73 -14.21 -3.53 2.77
CA PRO A 73 -14.33 -3.88 1.36
C PRO A 73 -13.78 -2.74 0.49
N PRO A 74 -12.75 -2.96 -0.33
CA PRO A 74 -12.15 -1.89 -1.11
C PRO A 74 -13.11 -1.22 -2.09
N VAL A 75 -14.02 -2.00 -2.66
CA VAL A 75 -15.06 -1.50 -3.55
C VAL A 75 -15.94 -0.47 -2.85
N LEU A 76 -16.28 -0.69 -1.56
CA LEU A 76 -17.04 0.27 -0.78
C LEU A 76 -16.25 1.56 -0.55
N VAL A 77 -14.95 1.44 -0.23
CA VAL A 77 -14.07 2.62 -0.08
C VAL A 77 -14.00 3.40 -1.40
N GLY A 78 -13.80 2.71 -2.51
CA GLY A 78 -13.83 3.31 -3.85
C GLY A 78 -15.13 4.05 -4.13
N LEU A 79 -16.28 3.45 -3.81
CA LEU A 79 -17.60 4.07 -3.98
C LEU A 79 -17.76 5.32 -3.10
N ILE A 80 -17.34 5.27 -1.84
CA ILE A 80 -17.40 6.42 -0.93
C ILE A 80 -16.53 7.57 -1.48
N VAL A 81 -15.29 7.28 -1.86
CA VAL A 81 -14.37 8.28 -2.43
C VAL A 81 -14.94 8.85 -3.73
N TYR A 82 -15.50 8.00 -4.60
CA TYR A 82 -16.19 8.43 -5.82
C TYR A 82 -17.31 9.43 -5.52
N LEU A 83 -18.19 9.11 -4.58
CA LEU A 83 -19.33 9.99 -4.20
C LEU A 83 -18.82 11.32 -3.63
N LEU A 84 -17.77 11.29 -2.82
CA LEU A 84 -17.17 12.51 -2.24
C LEU A 84 -16.52 13.41 -3.28
N LEU A 85 -15.86 12.82 -4.29
CA LEU A 85 -15.13 13.55 -5.34
C LEU A 85 -15.97 13.81 -6.60
N SER A 86 -17.19 13.25 -6.71
CA SER A 86 -18.09 13.47 -7.84
C SER A 86 -18.51 14.94 -7.93
N ARG A 87 -18.95 15.38 -9.12
CA ARG A 87 -19.38 16.78 -9.33
C ARG A 87 -20.48 17.25 -8.38
N THR A 88 -21.33 16.33 -7.92
CA THR A 88 -22.39 16.58 -6.95
C THR A 88 -21.94 16.37 -5.50
N GLY A 89 -20.73 15.87 -5.29
CA GLY A 89 -20.17 15.62 -3.96
C GLY A 89 -19.50 16.84 -3.34
N PRO A 90 -19.22 16.80 -2.02
CA PRO A 90 -18.67 17.95 -1.28
C PRO A 90 -17.29 18.38 -1.76
N PHE A 91 -16.51 17.49 -2.36
CA PHE A 91 -15.16 17.78 -2.88
C PHE A 91 -15.10 17.79 -4.42
N GLY A 92 -16.25 17.82 -5.10
CA GLY A 92 -16.34 17.81 -6.57
C GLY A 92 -15.65 19.01 -7.22
N VAL A 93 -15.58 20.14 -6.53
CA VAL A 93 -14.89 21.37 -6.98
C VAL A 93 -13.41 21.13 -7.22
N LEU A 94 -12.79 20.13 -6.57
CA LEU A 94 -11.37 19.81 -6.72
C LEU A 94 -11.04 19.14 -8.08
N GLY A 95 -12.04 18.60 -8.79
CA GLY A 95 -11.85 17.96 -10.09
C GLY A 95 -10.92 16.74 -10.06
N LEU A 96 -10.82 16.04 -8.93
CA LEU A 96 -9.87 14.95 -8.74
C LEU A 96 -10.36 13.60 -9.26
N LEU A 97 -11.67 13.43 -9.47
CA LEU A 97 -12.22 12.15 -9.93
C LEU A 97 -11.65 11.78 -11.31
N PHE A 98 -11.39 10.50 -11.51
CA PHE A 98 -10.75 9.95 -12.72
C PHE A 98 -9.30 10.47 -12.96
N THR A 99 -8.60 10.78 -11.88
CA THR A 99 -7.17 11.13 -11.91
C THR A 99 -6.35 10.17 -11.03
N PRO A 100 -5.02 10.08 -11.22
CA PRO A 100 -4.14 9.33 -10.32
C PRO A 100 -4.26 9.76 -8.85
N ALA A 101 -4.56 11.04 -8.60
CA ALA A 101 -4.74 11.55 -7.24
C ALA A 101 -5.95 10.90 -6.51
N ALA A 102 -7.08 10.69 -7.19
CA ALA A 102 -8.21 9.98 -6.61
C ALA A 102 -7.86 8.52 -6.27
N MET A 103 -7.07 7.86 -7.13
CA MET A 103 -6.59 6.49 -6.90
C MET A 103 -5.68 6.44 -5.66
N ILE A 104 -4.76 7.38 -5.52
CA ILE A 104 -3.88 7.51 -4.36
C ILE A 104 -4.70 7.72 -3.08
N ILE A 105 -5.69 8.62 -3.09
CA ILE A 105 -6.56 8.86 -1.93
C ILE A 105 -7.27 7.58 -1.50
N ALA A 106 -7.87 6.85 -2.44
CA ALA A 106 -8.55 5.59 -2.13
C ALA A 106 -7.59 4.55 -1.54
N GLN A 107 -6.40 4.40 -2.12
CA GLN A 107 -5.38 3.48 -1.60
C GLN A 107 -4.89 3.89 -0.22
N VAL A 108 -4.63 5.16 0.04
CA VAL A 108 -4.23 5.67 1.37
C VAL A 108 -5.27 5.28 2.42
N ILE A 109 -6.56 5.47 2.14
CA ILE A 109 -7.64 5.09 3.06
C ILE A 109 -7.63 3.59 3.36
N ILE A 110 -7.39 2.74 2.34
CA ILE A 110 -7.39 1.28 2.48
C ILE A 110 -6.17 0.78 3.27
N ILE A 111 -4.97 1.28 2.95
CA ILE A 111 -3.74 0.72 3.52
C ILE A 111 -3.33 1.34 4.86
N THR A 112 -3.79 2.55 5.18
CA THR A 112 -3.46 3.22 6.46
C THR A 112 -3.86 2.41 7.68
N PRO A 113 -5.10 1.87 7.81
CA PRO A 113 -5.45 1.03 8.96
C PRO A 113 -4.61 -0.23 9.07
N LEU A 114 -4.27 -0.84 7.93
CA LEU A 114 -3.45 -2.04 7.87
C LEU A 114 -2.05 -1.76 8.42
N ILE A 115 -1.35 -0.74 7.89
CA ILE A 115 -0.02 -0.37 8.34
C ILE A 115 -0.03 0.05 9.80
N ALA A 116 -1.02 0.85 10.23
CA ALA A 116 -1.13 1.32 11.60
C ALA A 116 -1.38 0.17 12.59
N SER A 117 -2.18 -0.81 12.22
CA SER A 117 -2.47 -1.96 13.08
C SER A 117 -1.25 -2.87 13.25
N ILE A 118 -0.53 -3.20 12.17
CA ILE A 118 0.70 -4.00 12.24
C ILE A 118 1.76 -3.24 13.04
N THR A 119 1.91 -1.94 12.79
CA THR A 119 2.82 -1.06 13.54
C THR A 119 2.48 -1.05 15.03
N HIS A 120 1.20 -0.88 15.38
CA HIS A 120 0.77 -0.89 16.77
C HIS A 120 1.12 -2.20 17.49
N GLN A 121 0.93 -3.35 16.84
CA GLN A 121 1.27 -4.66 17.43
C GLN A 121 2.77 -4.77 17.69
N ALA A 122 3.59 -4.50 16.67
CA ALA A 122 5.04 -4.57 16.78
C ALA A 122 5.61 -3.59 17.82
N MET A 123 5.13 -2.35 17.82
CA MET A 123 5.58 -1.34 18.76
C MET A 123 5.11 -1.60 20.21
N ARG A 124 3.99 -2.29 20.37
CA ARG A 124 3.51 -2.69 21.71
C ARG A 124 4.41 -3.74 22.36
N GLU A 125 4.88 -4.71 21.58
CA GLU A 125 5.84 -5.71 22.06
C GLU A 125 7.15 -5.02 22.45
N LEU A 126 7.70 -4.21 21.56
CA LEU A 126 8.92 -3.46 21.81
C LEU A 126 8.79 -2.49 23.00
N TRP A 127 7.64 -1.84 23.18
CA TRP A 127 7.35 -1.00 24.32
C TRP A 127 7.34 -1.78 25.63
N SER A 128 6.84 -3.02 25.64
CA SER A 128 6.88 -3.88 26.83
C SER A 128 8.32 -4.13 27.29
N ASP A 129 9.24 -4.32 26.35
CA ASP A 129 10.64 -4.61 26.65
C ASP A 129 11.43 -3.37 27.12
N TYR A 130 11.14 -2.20 26.54
CA TYR A 130 11.86 -0.96 26.84
C TYR A 130 11.21 -0.07 27.90
N HIS A 131 9.99 -0.41 28.35
CA HIS A 131 9.17 0.45 29.24
C HIS A 131 9.93 0.92 30.48
N ASP A 132 10.47 -0.02 31.26
CA ASP A 132 11.09 0.27 32.54
C ASP A 132 12.42 1.03 32.37
N LEU A 133 13.19 0.68 31.34
CA LEU A 133 14.42 1.37 30.98
C LEU A 133 14.16 2.83 30.59
N LEU A 134 13.21 3.07 29.68
CA LEU A 134 12.92 4.42 29.20
C LEU A 134 12.27 5.31 30.27
N ILE A 135 11.56 4.72 31.22
CA ILE A 135 11.03 5.46 32.37
C ILE A 135 12.14 5.79 33.36
N SER A 136 13.03 4.85 33.68
CA SER A 136 14.14 5.09 34.60
C SER A 136 15.10 6.17 34.11
N LEU A 137 15.28 6.26 32.77
CA LEU A 137 16.05 7.32 32.11
C LEU A 137 15.31 8.66 32.01
N ASN A 138 14.11 8.76 32.55
CA ASN A 138 13.25 9.97 32.54
C ASN A 138 13.07 10.57 31.15
N THR A 139 12.95 9.73 30.11
CA THR A 139 12.80 10.15 28.72
C THR A 139 11.45 10.84 28.45
N THR A 140 11.44 11.84 27.58
CA THR A 140 10.21 12.48 27.10
C THR A 140 9.40 11.58 26.17
N HIS A 141 8.12 11.88 25.97
CA HIS A 141 7.29 11.13 25.03
C HIS A 141 7.84 11.11 23.59
N GLY A 142 8.40 12.23 23.12
CA GLY A 142 9.02 12.32 21.81
C GLY A 142 10.24 11.39 21.67
N GLN A 143 11.10 11.37 22.70
CA GLN A 143 12.26 10.48 22.74
C GLN A 143 11.85 9.00 22.73
N ARG A 144 10.82 8.62 23.51
CA ARG A 144 10.27 7.25 23.50
C ARG A 144 9.79 6.82 22.12
N ILE A 145 9.02 7.69 21.44
CA ILE A 145 8.53 7.42 20.09
C ILE A 145 9.71 7.28 19.12
N ALA A 146 10.68 8.20 19.17
CA ALA A 146 11.85 8.17 18.31
C ALA A 146 12.70 6.90 18.52
N THR A 147 12.94 6.51 19.79
CA THR A 147 13.67 5.27 20.13
C THR A 147 12.95 4.04 19.57
N LEU A 148 11.64 3.93 19.83
CA LEU A 148 10.88 2.77 19.33
C LEU A 148 10.82 2.70 17.81
N ILE A 149 10.68 3.85 17.13
CA ILE A 149 10.72 3.88 15.65
C ILE A 149 12.09 3.43 15.15
N TRP A 150 13.16 3.91 15.78
CA TRP A 150 14.53 3.56 15.38
C TRP A 150 14.85 2.08 15.61
N ASP A 151 14.55 1.55 16.78
CA ASP A 151 14.84 0.15 17.11
C ASP A 151 13.87 -0.80 16.43
N GLY A 152 12.60 -0.40 16.26
CA GLY A 152 11.56 -1.13 15.59
C GLY A 152 11.53 -0.99 14.07
N ARG A 153 12.49 -0.27 13.45
CA ARG A 153 12.46 0.05 12.00
C ARG A 153 12.26 -1.15 11.09
N ARG A 154 12.75 -2.34 11.46
CA ARG A 154 12.53 -3.57 10.68
C ARG A 154 11.07 -4.01 10.71
N ALA A 155 10.44 -3.97 11.87
CA ALA A 155 9.02 -4.28 12.00
C ALA A 155 8.17 -3.22 11.25
N LEU A 156 8.60 -1.96 11.28
CA LEU A 156 7.96 -0.87 10.52
C LEU A 156 8.10 -1.09 9.00
N MET A 157 9.26 -1.56 8.52
CA MET A 157 9.45 -1.93 7.12
C MET A 157 8.54 -3.10 6.73
N THR A 158 8.38 -4.11 7.59
CA THR A 158 7.43 -5.21 7.35
C THR A 158 5.99 -4.70 7.26
N ALA A 159 5.61 -3.77 8.12
CA ALA A 159 4.28 -3.13 8.04
C ALA A 159 4.08 -2.35 6.73
N ALA A 160 5.10 -1.60 6.30
CA ALA A 160 5.08 -0.88 5.02
C ALA A 160 5.00 -1.85 3.83
N LEU A 161 5.77 -2.96 3.84
CA LEU A 161 5.72 -4.00 2.81
C LEU A 161 4.33 -4.64 2.70
N ALA A 162 3.68 -4.92 3.83
CA ALA A 162 2.31 -5.43 3.84
C ALA A 162 1.34 -4.41 3.21
N GLY A 163 1.52 -3.12 3.52
CA GLY A 163 0.77 -2.02 2.89
C GLY A 163 1.01 -1.93 1.39
N PHE A 164 2.26 -2.05 0.93
CA PHE A 164 2.60 -2.05 -0.49
C PHE A 164 1.95 -3.22 -1.23
N GLY A 165 2.09 -4.45 -0.69
CA GLY A 165 1.48 -5.64 -1.29
C GLY A 165 -0.04 -5.51 -1.41
N ARG A 166 -0.68 -4.88 -0.43
CA ARG A 166 -2.12 -4.56 -0.47
C ARG A 166 -2.45 -3.50 -1.53
N ALA A 167 -1.62 -2.45 -1.65
CA ALA A 167 -1.84 -1.36 -2.60
C ALA A 167 -1.66 -1.82 -4.05
N ILE A 168 -0.58 -2.53 -4.37
CA ILE A 168 -0.25 -2.91 -5.75
C ILE A 168 -1.24 -3.93 -6.33
N GLY A 169 -1.87 -4.75 -5.48
CA GLY A 169 -2.88 -5.74 -5.88
C GLY A 169 -4.31 -5.21 -5.91
N GLU A 170 -4.54 -3.93 -5.59
CA GLU A 170 -5.90 -3.38 -5.50
C GLU A 170 -6.50 -3.11 -6.89
N VAL A 171 -7.70 -3.65 -7.12
CA VAL A 171 -8.44 -3.48 -8.38
C VAL A 171 -9.72 -2.65 -8.18
N GLY A 172 -10.56 -3.08 -7.24
CA GLY A 172 -11.94 -2.60 -7.14
C GLY A 172 -12.07 -1.11 -6.87
N ALA A 173 -11.36 -0.61 -5.86
CA ALA A 173 -11.40 0.80 -5.52
C ALA A 173 -10.81 1.65 -6.65
N ILE A 174 -9.66 1.23 -7.20
CA ILE A 174 -8.95 1.94 -8.26
C ILE A 174 -9.81 2.02 -9.53
N MET A 175 -10.49 0.92 -9.90
CA MET A 175 -11.39 0.90 -11.05
C MET A 175 -12.52 1.93 -10.92
N ILE A 176 -13.12 2.03 -9.73
CA ILE A 176 -14.23 2.96 -9.48
C ILE A 176 -13.78 4.42 -9.54
N VAL A 177 -12.69 4.78 -8.86
CA VAL A 177 -12.26 6.18 -8.76
C VAL A 177 -11.39 6.64 -9.91
N GLY A 178 -10.70 5.70 -10.58
CA GLY A 178 -9.81 5.98 -11.70
C GLY A 178 -10.48 5.85 -13.08
N GLY A 179 -11.48 4.96 -13.21
CA GLY A 179 -12.21 4.75 -14.48
C GLY A 179 -11.40 4.04 -15.57
N ASN A 180 -10.20 3.51 -15.27
CA ASN A 180 -9.34 2.76 -16.20
C ASN A 180 -9.11 3.48 -17.56
N ILE A 181 -8.90 4.79 -17.52
CA ILE A 181 -8.69 5.63 -18.73
C ILE A 181 -7.28 5.40 -19.25
N ASP A 182 -7.19 5.14 -20.54
CA ASP A 182 -5.92 4.89 -21.21
C ASP A 182 -4.98 6.09 -21.07
N HIS A 183 -3.69 5.81 -20.87
CA HIS A 183 -2.63 6.81 -20.65
C HIS A 183 -2.88 7.81 -19.50
N VAL A 184 -3.95 7.64 -18.70
CA VAL A 184 -4.29 8.53 -17.57
C VAL A 184 -4.34 7.78 -16.24
N THR A 185 -5.23 6.78 -16.13
CA THR A 185 -5.49 6.06 -14.88
C THR A 185 -5.41 4.54 -15.02
N ARG A 186 -5.10 4.04 -16.23
CA ARG A 186 -4.88 2.60 -16.42
C ARG A 186 -3.61 2.16 -15.70
N VAL A 187 -3.75 1.15 -14.85
CA VAL A 187 -2.67 0.48 -14.10
C VAL A 187 -2.72 -1.02 -14.38
N LEU A 188 -1.67 -1.77 -14.01
CA LEU A 188 -1.59 -3.21 -14.32
C LEU A 188 -2.83 -3.98 -13.88
N THR A 189 -3.32 -3.76 -12.66
CA THR A 189 -4.49 -4.47 -12.13
C THR A 189 -5.79 -4.15 -12.87
N THR A 190 -5.98 -2.91 -13.29
CA THR A 190 -7.17 -2.50 -14.06
C THR A 190 -7.08 -2.94 -15.53
N ALA A 191 -5.87 -3.00 -16.09
CA ALA A 191 -5.61 -3.56 -17.42
C ALA A 191 -5.91 -5.07 -17.45
N ILE A 192 -5.43 -5.84 -16.46
CA ILE A 192 -5.75 -7.26 -16.32
C ILE A 192 -7.26 -7.49 -16.27
N ALA A 193 -7.98 -6.71 -15.47
CA ALA A 193 -9.45 -6.83 -15.38
C ALA A 193 -10.14 -6.51 -16.71
N LEU A 194 -9.64 -5.51 -17.45
CA LEU A 194 -10.17 -5.13 -18.77
C LEU A 194 -9.96 -6.25 -19.79
N GLU A 195 -8.73 -6.77 -19.93
CA GLU A 195 -8.39 -7.79 -20.92
C GLU A 195 -9.11 -9.12 -20.60
N THR A 196 -9.22 -9.47 -19.30
CA THR A 196 -10.07 -10.60 -18.88
C THR A 196 -11.52 -10.41 -19.29
N GLY A 197 -12.07 -9.20 -19.15
CA GLY A 197 -13.44 -8.87 -19.57
C GLY A 197 -13.65 -8.91 -21.09
N LYS A 198 -12.61 -8.66 -21.87
CA LYS A 198 -12.61 -8.80 -23.35
C LYS A 198 -12.47 -10.27 -23.81
N GLY A 199 -12.06 -11.19 -22.91
CA GLY A 199 -11.76 -12.57 -23.24
C GLY A 199 -10.34 -12.79 -23.74
N ASP A 200 -9.48 -11.77 -23.69
CA ASP A 200 -8.04 -11.89 -24.02
C ASP A 200 -7.26 -12.39 -22.80
N PHE A 201 -7.41 -13.68 -22.52
CA PHE A 201 -6.77 -14.32 -21.39
C PHE A 201 -5.24 -14.39 -21.53
N ALA A 202 -4.71 -14.43 -22.75
CA ALA A 202 -3.27 -14.49 -22.96
C ALA A 202 -2.59 -13.20 -22.52
N LEU A 203 -3.10 -12.05 -22.97
CA LEU A 203 -2.61 -10.74 -22.57
C LEU A 203 -2.85 -10.48 -21.06
N ALA A 204 -4.03 -10.84 -20.54
CA ALA A 204 -4.34 -10.70 -19.12
C ALA A 204 -3.36 -11.48 -18.23
N LEU A 205 -3.02 -12.72 -18.59
CA LEU A 205 -2.01 -13.53 -17.91
C LEU A 205 -0.61 -12.93 -18.06
N GLY A 206 -0.25 -12.44 -19.24
CA GLY A 206 1.00 -11.75 -19.49
C GLY A 206 1.21 -10.57 -18.54
N LEU A 207 0.23 -9.66 -18.48
CA LEU A 207 0.22 -8.53 -17.54
C LEU A 207 0.27 -8.99 -16.07
N GLY A 208 -0.40 -10.10 -15.73
CA GLY A 208 -0.38 -10.70 -14.41
C GLY A 208 1.02 -11.18 -14.01
N PHE A 209 1.77 -11.82 -14.91
CA PHE A 209 3.16 -12.21 -14.66
C PHE A 209 4.07 -10.99 -14.47
N VAL A 210 3.87 -9.92 -15.25
CA VAL A 210 4.58 -8.66 -15.06
C VAL A 210 4.29 -8.08 -13.67
N LEU A 211 3.03 -8.07 -13.23
CA LEU A 211 2.64 -7.57 -11.91
C LEU A 211 3.29 -8.38 -10.78
N ILE A 212 3.32 -9.72 -10.90
CA ILE A 212 3.98 -10.61 -9.92
C ILE A 212 5.48 -10.32 -9.88
N ALA A 213 6.14 -10.26 -11.05
CA ALA A 213 7.57 -9.97 -11.12
C ALA A 213 7.90 -8.62 -10.49
N LEU A 214 7.11 -7.57 -10.80
CA LEU A 214 7.25 -6.24 -10.22
C LEU A 214 7.09 -6.25 -8.69
N SER A 215 6.04 -6.90 -8.21
CA SER A 215 5.77 -7.04 -6.77
C SER A 215 6.93 -7.75 -6.06
N LEU A 216 7.45 -8.84 -6.62
CA LEU A 216 8.60 -9.57 -6.09
C LEU A 216 9.86 -8.69 -6.09
N CYS A 217 10.14 -7.97 -7.17
CA CYS A 217 11.30 -7.07 -7.27
C CYS A 217 11.27 -5.99 -6.18
N VAL A 218 10.13 -5.32 -5.99
CA VAL A 218 9.99 -4.29 -4.95
C VAL A 218 10.12 -4.88 -3.56
N ASN A 219 9.49 -6.02 -3.28
CA ASN A 219 9.60 -6.70 -2.00
C ASN A 219 11.05 -7.14 -1.71
N LEU A 220 11.74 -7.71 -2.68
CA LEU A 220 13.16 -8.09 -2.55
C LEU A 220 14.05 -6.87 -2.34
N ALA A 221 13.84 -5.78 -3.09
CA ALA A 221 14.61 -4.55 -2.94
C ALA A 221 14.49 -3.97 -1.52
N ILE A 222 13.27 -3.87 -0.99
CA ILE A 222 13.06 -3.39 0.38
C ILE A 222 13.65 -4.37 1.41
N HIS A 223 13.53 -5.68 1.19
CA HIS A 223 14.09 -6.69 2.09
C HIS A 223 15.63 -6.67 2.11
N THR A 224 16.29 -6.49 0.97
CA THR A 224 17.77 -6.38 0.90
C THR A 224 18.27 -5.12 1.58
N LEU A 225 17.61 -3.97 1.39
CA LEU A 225 17.93 -2.73 2.09
C LEU A 225 17.86 -2.90 3.61
N SER A 226 16.91 -3.70 4.11
CA SER A 226 16.77 -4.00 5.53
C SER A 226 17.86 -4.92 6.10
N ARG A 227 18.51 -5.73 5.24
CA ARG A 227 19.60 -6.64 5.65
C ARG A 227 20.97 -5.96 5.71
N THR A 228 21.27 -5.07 4.79
CA THR A 228 22.57 -4.39 4.70
C THR A 228 22.90 -3.60 5.98
N GLU A 229 21.90 -3.13 6.71
CA GLU A 229 22.08 -2.52 8.02
C GLU A 229 22.48 -3.51 9.15
N ARG A 230 22.42 -4.83 8.90
CA ARG A 230 22.86 -5.84 9.89
C ARG A 230 24.37 -6.00 9.93
N GLU A 231 25.06 -5.87 8.80
CA GLU A 231 26.50 -6.18 8.66
C GLU A 231 27.40 -4.99 9.05
N GLY A 232 26.87 -3.79 9.13
CA GLY A 232 27.62 -2.59 9.53
C GLY A 232 27.71 -2.31 11.04
N ARG A 233 27.31 -3.25 11.91
CA ARG A 233 27.31 -3.08 13.38
C ARG A 233 28.09 -4.19 14.08
N TRP A 234 29.40 -4.26 13.82
CA TRP A 234 30.39 -4.90 14.67
C TRP A 234 31.53 -3.93 14.93
#